data_40307239308155a4103d1b1086ab088a
#
_entry.id   40307239308155a4103d1b1086ab088a
#
_cell.length_a   1.000
_cell.length_b   1.000
_cell.length_c   1.000
_cell.angle_alpha   90.00
_cell.angle_beta   90.00
_cell.angle_gamma   90.00
#
_symmetry.space_group_name_H-M   'P 1'
#
loop_
_entity.id
_entity.type
_entity.pdbx_description
1 polymer ?
#
loop_
_entity_poly.entity_id
_entity_poly.type
_entity_poly.pdbx_seq_one_letter_code
_entity_poly.pdbx_strand_id
1 'polypeptide(L)'
;MTEKNIIWAHSPAAEEIPEDVIFVDRLRCTGCWTCALACMTGNKLKDGQFFVNVRTLGSGEGIDRPSGTWPDLRMSWMPYYTHNCIKCKPRTDAGELPYCVKNCPNKALAYGADVPEKIAAARARGARVYQLPAWEHSKEGVIYASPDRPII
;
A
#
# COMPACT_ATOMS: atom_id res chain seq x y z
N MET A 1 -6.48 24.95 -2.08
CA MET A 1 -6.21 23.51 -1.87
C MET A 1 -6.00 23.27 -0.38
N THR A 2 -6.81 22.41 0.21
CA THR A 2 -6.66 22.11 1.63
C THR A 2 -5.47 21.17 1.82
N GLU A 3 -4.88 21.20 3.02
CA GLU A 3 -3.76 20.31 3.36
C GLU A 3 -4.06 18.84 3.11
N LYS A 4 -5.31 18.46 3.18
CA LYS A 4 -5.76 17.10 2.94
C LYS A 4 -5.46 16.58 1.53
N ASN A 5 -5.22 17.49 0.60
CA ASN A 5 -4.90 17.14 -0.78
C ASN A 5 -3.41 17.06 -1.05
N ILE A 6 -2.59 17.31 -0.05
CA ILE A 6 -1.14 17.21 -0.17
C ILE A 6 -0.71 15.88 0.44
N ILE A 7 -0.47 14.91 -0.41
CA ILE A 7 -0.19 13.52 -0.01
C ILE A 7 0.92 13.42 1.02
N TRP A 8 2.04 14.05 0.69
CA TRP A 8 3.26 13.95 1.51
C TRP A 8 3.23 14.80 2.77
N ALA A 9 2.30 15.73 2.85
CA ALA A 9 2.15 16.56 4.04
C ALA A 9 1.20 15.93 5.07
N HIS A 10 0.35 14.99 4.63
CA HIS A 10 -0.62 14.38 5.51
C HIS A 10 -0.09 13.07 6.09
N SER A 11 0.30 13.14 7.35
CA SER A 11 0.72 11.97 8.11
C SER A 11 -0.28 11.78 9.24
N PRO A 12 -1.14 10.76 9.18
CA PRO A 12 -2.18 10.60 10.19
C PRO A 12 -1.58 10.31 11.56
N ALA A 13 -2.15 10.92 12.57
CA ALA A 13 -1.80 10.60 13.96
C ALA A 13 -2.34 9.20 14.30
N ALA A 14 -1.70 8.53 15.23
CA ALA A 14 -2.09 7.16 15.59
C ALA A 14 -3.56 7.08 16.04
N GLU A 15 -4.05 8.07 16.74
CA GLU A 15 -5.43 8.15 17.22
C GLU A 15 -6.46 8.43 16.11
N GLU A 16 -6.01 8.87 14.94
CA GLU A 16 -6.88 9.16 13.80
C GLU A 16 -7.03 7.96 12.84
N ILE A 17 -6.40 6.84 13.16
CA ILE A 17 -6.38 5.69 12.28
C ILE A 17 -7.61 4.83 12.55
N PRO A 18 -8.55 4.71 11.59
CA PRO A 18 -9.71 3.84 11.76
C PRO A 18 -9.31 2.37 11.78
N GLU A 19 -10.21 1.53 12.28
CA GLU A 19 -9.95 0.09 12.40
C GLU A 19 -9.92 -0.64 11.04
N ASP A 20 -10.55 -0.07 10.03
CA ASP A 20 -10.68 -0.71 8.70
C ASP A 20 -9.64 -0.20 7.69
N VAL A 21 -8.48 0.19 8.17
CA VAL A 21 -7.40 0.72 7.33
C VAL A 21 -6.47 -0.40 6.89
N ILE A 22 -6.09 -0.37 5.61
CA ILE A 22 -5.02 -1.19 5.06
C ILE A 22 -3.75 -0.37 5.07
N PHE A 23 -2.67 -0.93 5.61
CA PHE A 23 -1.36 -0.30 5.62
C PHE A 23 -0.44 -1.01 4.64
N VAL A 24 0.29 -0.25 3.85
CA VAL A 24 1.23 -0.76 2.85
C VAL A 24 2.63 -0.25 3.16
N ASP A 25 3.54 -1.16 3.48
CA ASP A 25 4.94 -0.84 3.65
C ASP A 25 5.67 -1.05 2.33
N ARG A 26 5.90 0.03 1.60
CA ARG A 26 6.52 -0.03 0.28
C ARG A 26 7.97 -0.49 0.30
N LEU A 27 8.64 -0.43 1.46
CA LEU A 27 9.97 -0.97 1.59
C LEU A 27 9.99 -2.49 1.44
N ARG A 28 8.95 -3.17 1.91
CA ARG A 28 8.85 -4.62 1.86
C ARG A 28 8.21 -5.16 0.59
N CYS A 29 7.51 -4.31 -0.16
CA CYS A 29 6.86 -4.72 -1.40
C CYS A 29 7.90 -5.02 -2.48
N THR A 30 7.81 -6.21 -3.08
CA THR A 30 8.71 -6.65 -4.15
C THR A 30 8.05 -6.67 -5.52
N GLY A 31 6.80 -6.21 -5.61
CA GLY A 31 6.10 -6.18 -6.90
C GLY A 31 5.67 -7.55 -7.43
N CYS A 32 5.50 -8.53 -6.56
CA CYS A 32 5.23 -9.91 -6.98
C CYS A 32 3.78 -10.17 -7.44
N TRP A 33 2.87 -9.23 -7.25
CA TRP A 33 1.45 -9.32 -7.62
C TRP A 33 0.64 -10.38 -6.86
N THR A 34 1.19 -11.00 -5.83
CA THR A 34 0.47 -12.03 -5.05
C THR A 34 -0.79 -11.45 -4.41
N CYS A 35 -0.74 -10.21 -3.93
CA CYS A 35 -1.91 -9.54 -3.35
C CYS A 35 -3.05 -9.41 -4.38
N ALA A 36 -2.72 -9.02 -5.60
CA ALA A 36 -3.71 -8.88 -6.67
C ALA A 36 -4.31 -10.25 -7.04
N LEU A 37 -3.48 -11.28 -7.17
CA LEU A 37 -3.93 -12.61 -7.50
C LEU A 37 -4.81 -13.20 -6.39
N ALA A 38 -4.40 -13.06 -5.15
CA ALA A 38 -5.19 -13.55 -4.00
C ALA A 38 -6.55 -12.86 -3.94
N CYS A 39 -6.58 -11.55 -4.18
CA CYS A 39 -7.83 -10.79 -4.20
C CYS A 39 -8.74 -11.24 -5.34
N MET A 40 -8.21 -11.41 -6.53
CA MET A 40 -8.99 -11.86 -7.68
C MET A 40 -9.58 -13.25 -7.46
N THR A 41 -8.77 -14.17 -6.96
CA THR A 41 -9.21 -15.53 -6.71
C THR A 41 -10.22 -15.60 -5.56
N GLY A 42 -9.91 -14.93 -4.45
CA GLY A 42 -10.75 -14.96 -3.26
C GLY A 42 -12.09 -14.27 -3.46
N ASN A 43 -12.11 -13.16 -4.17
CA ASN A 43 -13.35 -12.39 -4.41
C ASN A 43 -14.02 -12.77 -5.74
N LYS A 44 -13.50 -13.77 -6.44
CA LYS A 44 -14.08 -14.28 -7.70
C LYS A 44 -14.28 -13.18 -8.73
N LEU A 45 -13.25 -12.36 -8.92
CA LEU A 45 -13.29 -11.28 -9.90
C LEU A 45 -13.15 -11.84 -11.32
N LYS A 46 -13.73 -11.14 -12.28
CA LYS A 46 -13.61 -11.49 -13.69
C LYS A 46 -12.25 -11.03 -14.23
N ASP A 47 -11.86 -11.60 -15.37
CA ASP A 47 -10.65 -11.17 -16.06
C ASP A 47 -10.67 -9.65 -16.29
N GLY A 48 -9.56 -9.01 -15.98
CA GLY A 48 -9.44 -7.57 -16.14
C GLY A 48 -10.03 -6.73 -15.02
N GLN A 49 -10.69 -7.33 -14.03
CA GLN A 49 -11.16 -6.63 -12.85
C GLN A 49 -10.11 -6.69 -11.75
N PHE A 50 -9.75 -5.55 -11.21
CA PHE A 50 -8.79 -5.45 -10.12
C PHE A 50 -9.34 -4.59 -9.01
N PHE A 51 -9.38 -5.13 -7.78
CA PHE A 51 -9.56 -4.30 -6.58
C PHE A 51 -8.23 -3.74 -6.12
N VAL A 52 -7.16 -4.47 -6.35
CA VAL A 52 -5.79 -4.01 -6.12
C VAL A 52 -4.93 -4.42 -7.31
N ASN A 53 -4.07 -3.52 -7.74
CA ASN A 53 -3.04 -3.82 -8.72
C ASN A 53 -1.70 -3.29 -8.22
N VAL A 54 -0.61 -3.73 -8.82
CA VAL A 54 0.72 -3.33 -8.37
C VAL A 54 1.36 -2.46 -9.44
N ARG A 55 1.78 -1.28 -9.04
CA ARG A 55 2.43 -0.33 -9.94
C ARG A 55 3.92 -0.27 -9.65
N THR A 56 4.71 -0.19 -10.71
CA THR A 56 6.14 0.04 -10.60
C THR A 56 6.40 1.54 -10.54
N LEU A 57 7.11 1.98 -9.53
CA LEU A 57 7.44 3.38 -9.34
C LEU A 57 8.94 3.58 -9.41
N GLY A 58 9.34 4.76 -9.86
CA GLY A 58 10.75 5.11 -9.96
C GLY A 58 11.48 4.39 -11.07
N SER A 59 10.76 3.80 -12.03
CA SER A 59 11.38 3.27 -13.22
C SER A 59 11.64 4.40 -14.20
N GLY A 60 12.73 4.29 -14.95
CA GLY A 60 13.03 5.21 -16.04
C GLY A 60 12.15 4.92 -17.26
N GLU A 61 12.67 5.19 -18.45
CA GLU A 61 11.97 4.85 -19.67
C GLU A 61 11.86 3.33 -19.79
N GLY A 62 10.64 2.83 -19.84
CA GLY A 62 10.38 1.41 -19.88
C GLY A 62 10.04 0.83 -18.52
N ILE A 63 9.27 -0.24 -18.53
CA ILE A 63 8.60 -0.74 -17.34
C ILE A 63 9.57 -1.34 -16.32
N ASP A 64 10.65 -1.93 -16.76
CA ASP A 64 11.56 -2.70 -15.90
C ASP A 64 12.94 -2.06 -15.75
N ARG A 65 13.02 -0.76 -15.96
CA ARG A 65 14.26 -0.04 -15.79
C ARG A 65 14.30 0.73 -14.48
N PRO A 66 15.30 0.51 -13.64
CA PRO A 66 15.45 1.38 -12.47
C PRO A 66 15.79 2.80 -12.92
N SER A 67 15.31 3.78 -12.16
CA SER A 67 15.69 5.17 -12.34
C SER A 67 16.99 5.48 -11.61
N GLY A 68 17.58 6.62 -11.89
CA GLY A 68 18.80 7.05 -11.26
C GLY A 68 20.03 6.74 -12.09
N THR A 69 21.20 7.00 -11.52
CA THR A 69 22.48 6.78 -12.15
C THR A 69 23.28 5.78 -11.35
N TRP A 70 23.94 4.84 -12.03
CA TRP A 70 24.80 3.88 -11.34
C TRP A 70 25.81 4.59 -10.44
N PRO A 71 26.01 4.19 -9.18
CA PRO A 71 25.42 3.01 -8.51
C PRO A 71 24.10 3.29 -7.77
N ASP A 72 23.51 4.49 -7.88
CA ASP A 72 22.33 4.91 -7.14
C ASP A 72 21.04 4.60 -7.93
N LEU A 73 20.86 3.36 -8.29
CA LEU A 73 19.66 2.92 -8.99
C LEU A 73 18.51 2.70 -8.01
N ARG A 74 17.30 3.10 -8.44
CA ARG A 74 16.11 3.03 -7.59
C ARG A 74 14.94 2.45 -8.35
N MET A 75 14.22 1.57 -7.68
CA MET A 75 12.97 1.00 -8.18
C MET A 75 12.13 0.57 -6.98
N SER A 76 10.86 0.86 -7.02
CA SER A 76 9.95 0.46 -5.97
C SER A 76 8.60 0.11 -6.55
N TRP A 77 7.74 -0.47 -5.75
CA TRP A 77 6.42 -0.89 -6.17
C TRP A 77 5.37 -0.40 -5.19
N MET A 78 4.17 -0.24 -5.68
CA MET A 78 3.06 0.23 -4.87
C MET A 78 1.81 -0.56 -5.21
N PRO A 79 1.29 -1.37 -4.30
CA PRO A 79 -0.06 -1.91 -4.43
C PRO A 79 -1.05 -0.74 -4.45
N TYR A 80 -1.81 -0.62 -5.53
CA TYR A 80 -2.78 0.45 -5.70
C TYR A 80 -4.19 -0.12 -5.55
N TYR A 81 -4.93 0.38 -4.57
CA TYR A 81 -6.30 -0.05 -4.30
C TYR A 81 -7.27 0.85 -5.03
N THR A 82 -8.12 0.23 -5.84
CA THR A 82 -9.14 0.95 -6.59
C THR A 82 -10.37 1.20 -5.71
N HIS A 83 -11.21 2.13 -6.13
CA HIS A 83 -12.46 2.43 -5.42
C HIS A 83 -13.40 1.24 -5.32
N ASN A 84 -13.20 0.21 -6.15
CA ASN A 84 -14.01 -1.02 -6.11
C ASN A 84 -13.64 -1.95 -4.95
N CYS A 85 -12.50 -1.73 -4.30
CA CYS A 85 -12.06 -2.55 -3.19
C CYS A 85 -13.08 -2.48 -2.05
N ILE A 86 -13.50 -3.64 -1.57
CA ILE A 86 -14.45 -3.75 -0.45
C ILE A 86 -13.72 -4.01 0.88
N LYS A 87 -12.38 -3.98 0.88
CA LYS A 87 -11.53 -4.33 2.03
C LYS A 87 -11.86 -5.70 2.61
N CYS A 88 -12.33 -6.61 1.76
CA CYS A 88 -12.74 -7.97 2.12
C CYS A 88 -13.70 -7.98 3.31
N LYS A 89 -14.69 -7.08 3.29
CA LYS A 89 -15.60 -6.88 4.42
C LYS A 89 -16.24 -8.17 4.96
N PRO A 90 -16.70 -9.12 4.12
CA PRO A 90 -17.22 -10.39 4.65
C PRO A 90 -16.20 -11.16 5.50
N ARG A 91 -14.91 -11.09 5.13
CA ARG A 91 -13.84 -11.74 5.89
C ARG A 91 -13.51 -10.98 7.17
N THR A 92 -13.39 -9.65 7.06
CA THR A 92 -13.04 -8.83 8.24
C THR A 92 -14.16 -8.83 9.27
N ASP A 93 -15.41 -8.87 8.85
CA ASP A 93 -16.55 -9.03 9.76
C ASP A 93 -16.52 -10.37 10.51
N ALA A 94 -15.92 -11.39 9.89
CA ALA A 94 -15.75 -12.70 10.52
C ALA A 94 -14.45 -12.82 11.33
N GLY A 95 -13.69 -11.74 11.48
CA GLY A 95 -12.43 -11.73 12.21
C GLY A 95 -11.22 -12.20 11.41
N GLU A 96 -11.36 -12.35 10.10
CA GLU A 96 -10.27 -12.78 9.23
C GLU A 96 -9.60 -11.60 8.53
N LEU A 97 -8.35 -11.78 8.14
CA LEU A 97 -7.62 -10.75 7.39
C LEU A 97 -8.08 -10.70 5.94
N PRO A 98 -8.00 -9.52 5.28
CA PRO A 98 -8.22 -9.46 3.84
C PRO A 98 -7.29 -10.40 3.08
N TYR A 99 -7.73 -10.88 1.93
CA TYR A 99 -6.93 -11.82 1.13
C TYR A 99 -5.54 -11.28 0.80
N CYS A 100 -5.44 -10.00 0.42
CA CYS A 100 -4.16 -9.40 0.07
C CYS A 100 -3.20 -9.38 1.26
N VAL A 101 -3.68 -9.03 2.44
CA VAL A 101 -2.87 -8.96 3.67
C VAL A 101 -2.40 -10.35 4.08
N LYS A 102 -3.31 -11.31 4.08
CA LYS A 102 -3.00 -12.68 4.50
C LYS A 102 -1.95 -13.33 3.61
N ASN A 103 -2.00 -13.07 2.31
CA ASN A 103 -1.19 -13.80 1.33
C ASN A 103 0.07 -13.06 0.89
N CYS A 104 0.35 -11.88 1.40
CA CYS A 104 1.57 -11.17 1.05
C CYS A 104 2.79 -11.92 1.59
N PRO A 105 3.68 -12.44 0.72
CA PRO A 105 4.83 -13.23 1.16
C PRO A 105 5.87 -12.40 1.93
N ASN A 106 5.94 -11.10 1.66
CA ASN A 106 6.92 -10.22 2.28
C ASN A 106 6.37 -9.46 3.47
N LYS A 107 5.13 -9.71 3.85
CA LYS A 107 4.45 -9.01 4.94
C LYS A 107 4.48 -7.49 4.79
N ALA A 108 4.32 -7.04 3.54
CA ALA A 108 4.26 -5.62 3.22
C ALA A 108 2.93 -4.99 3.60
N LEU A 109 1.89 -5.79 3.79
CA LEU A 109 0.52 -5.32 4.05
C LEU A 109 0.11 -5.65 5.48
N ALA A 110 -0.66 -4.75 6.09
CA ALA A 110 -1.24 -4.96 7.42
C ALA A 110 -2.67 -4.44 7.45
N TYR A 111 -3.47 -4.92 8.37
CA TYR A 111 -4.86 -4.50 8.54
C TYR A 111 -5.26 -4.54 10.01
N GLY A 112 -6.08 -3.57 10.40
CA GLY A 112 -6.71 -3.58 11.71
C GLY A 112 -5.78 -3.16 12.84
N ALA A 113 -5.78 -3.92 13.91
CA ALA A 113 -5.08 -3.55 15.15
C ALA A 113 -3.54 -3.47 15.00
N ASP A 114 -2.98 -4.11 13.98
CA ASP A 114 -1.54 -4.10 13.74
C ASP A 114 -1.06 -2.80 13.07
N VAL A 115 -1.97 -2.03 12.48
CA VAL A 115 -1.61 -0.87 11.67
C VAL A 115 -0.89 0.23 12.46
N PRO A 116 -1.36 0.65 13.64
CA PRO A 116 -0.64 1.70 14.40
C PRO A 116 0.80 1.34 14.72
N GLU A 117 1.06 0.10 15.10
CA GLU A 117 2.41 -0.38 15.38
C GLU A 117 3.29 -0.35 14.13
N LYS A 118 2.74 -0.79 12.99
CA LYS A 118 3.45 -0.76 11.72
C LYS A 118 3.79 0.66 11.27
N ILE A 119 2.88 1.58 11.47
CA ILE A 119 3.11 3.00 11.16
C ILE A 119 4.22 3.58 12.04
N ALA A 120 4.19 3.27 13.33
CA ALA A 120 5.22 3.73 14.25
C ALA A 120 6.61 3.20 13.85
N ALA A 121 6.70 1.93 13.47
CA ALA A 121 7.94 1.33 13.01
C ALA A 121 8.44 1.98 11.71
N ALA A 122 7.54 2.29 10.79
CA ALA A 122 7.89 2.96 9.54
C ALA A 122 8.44 4.36 9.80
N ARG A 123 7.80 5.12 10.68
CA ARG A 123 8.26 6.46 11.07
C ARG A 123 9.62 6.40 11.77
N ALA A 124 9.85 5.39 12.60
CA ALA A 124 11.11 5.22 13.30
C ALA A 124 12.30 5.01 12.35
N ARG A 125 12.06 4.40 11.19
CA ARG A 125 13.12 4.21 10.19
C ARG A 125 13.29 5.43 9.26
N GLY A 126 12.49 6.48 9.43
CA GLY A 126 12.55 7.68 8.60
C GLY A 126 11.64 7.66 7.38
N ALA A 127 10.75 6.70 7.26
CA ALA A 127 9.81 6.65 6.15
C ALA A 127 8.75 7.74 6.25
N ARG A 128 8.29 8.22 5.10
CA ARG A 128 7.14 9.10 5.03
C ARG A 128 5.88 8.24 5.00
N VAL A 129 4.93 8.60 5.84
CA VAL A 129 3.63 7.92 5.92
C VAL A 129 2.59 8.85 5.29
N TYR A 130 1.84 8.35 4.33
CA TYR A 130 0.94 9.19 3.54
C TYR A 130 -0.29 8.41 3.07
N GLN A 131 -1.29 9.16 2.63
CA GLN A 131 -2.46 8.63 1.93
C GLN A 131 -2.49 9.24 0.54
N LEU A 132 -3.03 8.52 -0.42
CA LEU A 132 -3.25 9.06 -1.75
C LEU A 132 -4.37 10.10 -1.70
N PRO A 133 -4.36 11.10 -2.60
CA PRO A 133 -5.47 12.05 -2.67
C PRO A 133 -6.76 11.33 -3.01
N ALA A 134 -7.88 11.97 -2.67
CA ALA A 134 -9.20 11.44 -2.99
C ALA A 134 -9.46 11.54 -4.49
N TRP A 135 -8.80 10.68 -5.25
CA TRP A 135 -9.03 10.54 -6.69
C TRP A 135 -10.28 9.70 -6.92
N GLU A 136 -10.92 9.92 -8.05
CA GLU A 136 -12.14 9.22 -8.43
C GLU A 136 -11.98 7.68 -8.38
N HIS A 137 -10.78 7.18 -8.68
CA HIS A 137 -10.53 5.75 -8.78
C HIS A 137 -9.74 5.15 -7.63
N SER A 138 -9.35 5.94 -6.65
CA SER A 138 -8.59 5.43 -5.50
C SER A 138 -9.49 5.12 -4.32
N LYS A 139 -9.10 4.11 -3.55
CA LYS A 139 -9.83 3.71 -2.34
C LYS A 139 -9.35 4.53 -1.14
N GLU A 140 -10.28 4.99 -0.33
CA GLU A 140 -9.99 5.65 0.94
C GLU A 140 -9.59 4.63 2.01
N GLY A 141 -8.87 5.08 3.02
CA GLY A 141 -8.47 4.23 4.13
C GLY A 141 -7.34 3.27 3.80
N VAL A 142 -6.45 3.68 2.90
CA VAL A 142 -5.21 2.97 2.61
C VAL A 142 -4.05 3.89 2.92
N ILE A 143 -3.17 3.47 3.81
CA ILE A 143 -2.03 4.26 4.26
C ILE A 143 -0.75 3.61 3.75
N TYR A 144 0.13 4.42 3.18
CA TYR A 144 1.40 3.96 2.62
C TYR A 144 2.56 4.47 3.42
N ALA A 145 3.60 3.66 3.55
CA ALA A 145 4.91 4.09 4.03
C ALA A 145 5.90 4.02 2.87
N SER A 146 6.67 5.09 2.68
CA SER A 146 7.66 5.17 1.62
C SER A 146 8.78 4.15 1.82
N PRO A 147 9.53 3.79 0.74
CA PRO A 147 10.65 2.87 0.85
C PRO A 147 11.94 3.53 1.36
N ASP A 148 11.85 4.74 1.90
CA ASP A 148 13.02 5.47 2.40
C ASP A 148 13.70 4.68 3.51
N ARG A 149 15.02 4.68 3.47
CA ARG A 149 15.87 4.03 4.47
C ARG A 149 16.75 5.07 5.13
N PRO A 150 17.18 4.84 6.36
CA PRO A 150 18.19 5.70 6.96
C PRO A 150 19.42 5.73 6.07
N ILE A 151 19.97 6.92 5.90
CA ILE A 151 21.23 7.08 5.20
C ILE A 151 22.33 6.59 6.15
N ILE A 152 23.06 5.60 5.71
CA ILE A 152 24.15 5.03 6.50
C ILE A 152 25.43 5.79 6.22
#